data_e62db3627e3fdf0da3a6a390c6a104c3
#
_entry.id   e62db3627e3fdf0da3a6a390c6a104c3
#
_cell.length_a   1.000
_cell.length_b   1.000
_cell.length_c   1.000
_cell.angle_alpha   90.00
_cell.angle_beta   90.00
_cell.angle_gamma   90.00
#
_symmetry.space_group_name_H-M   'P 1'
#
loop_
_entity.id
_entity.type
_entity.pdbx_description
1 polymer ?
#
loop_
_entity_poly.entity_id
_entity_poly.type
_entity_poly.pdbx_seq_one_letter_code
_entity_poly.pdbx_strand_id
1 'polypeptide(L)'
;MNILVTGGAGFIGSHLVRTLLAKGEKVTALDDLSTGLAENLPPEAEFIEMDILDEGLKKVVAAGAFDAIVHLAAQTMVDVSIKDPLFDAQTNLLGTVRVLEAARAANVKRVIFASTAAVYGDVKEDDLPVREAQPTEPMSFYGLSKLAVEKYLDMYHAVYGLEYVILRFANVYGERQGDGGEGGVISIFAKAMAEGRGITIYGDGEQTRDFVYAGDIAEGIVAALQTEEVNAAYNLSTQTETSLRELVSLLSEICGREIVPKYGPERDGDIYKSMLSNSRARRGLGWQPEISLADGLRRTYEYFCGKCMGE
;
A
#
# COMPACT_ATOMS: atom_id res chain seq x y z
N MET A 1 5.78 7.91 20.21
CA MET A 1 5.53 6.43 20.23
C MET A 1 6.77 5.68 19.81
N ASN A 2 6.89 4.41 20.17
CA ASN A 2 7.88 3.48 19.63
C ASN A 2 7.18 2.50 18.69
N ILE A 3 7.49 2.54 17.39
CA ILE A 3 6.67 1.91 16.33
C ILE A 3 7.53 0.93 15.55
N LEU A 4 7.06 -0.30 15.41
CA LEU A 4 7.61 -1.27 14.45
C LEU A 4 6.87 -1.16 13.13
N VAL A 5 7.62 -1.02 12.02
CA VAL A 5 7.08 -1.03 10.66
C VAL A 5 7.62 -2.25 9.92
N THR A 6 6.80 -3.28 9.73
CA THR A 6 7.17 -4.42 8.87
C THR A 6 6.94 -4.05 7.40
N GLY A 7 7.81 -4.50 6.50
CA GLY A 7 7.85 -4.00 5.13
C GLY A 7 8.36 -2.55 5.07
N GLY A 8 9.20 -2.15 6.06
CA GLY A 8 9.65 -0.78 6.23
C GLY A 8 10.57 -0.27 5.14
N ALA A 9 11.35 -1.14 4.48
CA ALA A 9 12.23 -0.82 3.36
C ALA A 9 11.52 -0.86 1.99
N GLY A 10 10.26 -1.29 1.97
CA GLY A 10 9.41 -1.32 0.79
C GLY A 10 8.91 0.08 0.36
N PHE A 11 8.09 0.11 -0.69
CA PHE A 11 7.55 1.33 -1.26
C PHE A 11 6.81 2.19 -0.21
N ILE A 12 5.66 1.75 0.28
CA ILE A 12 4.84 2.50 1.25
C ILE A 12 5.57 2.62 2.59
N GLY A 13 6.26 1.55 3.02
CA GLY A 13 7.01 1.52 4.27
C GLY A 13 8.04 2.62 4.37
N SER A 14 8.80 2.87 3.30
CA SER A 14 9.83 3.90 3.28
C SER A 14 9.28 5.34 3.36
N HIS A 15 8.09 5.59 2.80
CA HIS A 15 7.38 6.86 3.00
C HIS A 15 6.93 7.01 4.45
N LEU A 16 6.35 5.96 5.02
CA LEU A 16 5.89 5.97 6.41
C LEU A 16 7.05 6.19 7.40
N VAL A 17 8.16 5.44 7.25
CA VAL A 17 9.33 5.58 8.13
C VAL A 17 9.83 7.03 8.12
N ARG A 18 9.96 7.66 6.95
CA ARG A 18 10.35 9.09 6.84
C ARG A 18 9.36 10.01 7.52
N THR A 19 8.07 9.79 7.31
CA THR A 19 7.00 10.61 7.90
C THR A 19 6.99 10.50 9.43
N LEU A 20 7.13 9.29 9.99
CA LEU A 20 7.17 9.06 11.43
C LEU A 20 8.40 9.70 12.08
N LEU A 21 9.59 9.53 11.49
CA LEU A 21 10.82 10.16 11.97
C LEU A 21 10.73 11.69 11.93
N ALA A 22 10.17 12.27 10.86
CA ALA A 22 9.96 13.71 10.75
C ALA A 22 9.00 14.25 11.82
N LYS A 23 8.08 13.42 12.33
CA LYS A 23 7.18 13.74 13.45
C LYS A 23 7.82 13.47 14.84
N GLY A 24 9.07 13.05 14.89
CA GLY A 24 9.81 12.78 16.15
C GLY A 24 9.45 11.44 16.81
N GLU A 25 8.85 10.51 16.07
CA GLU A 25 8.54 9.17 16.56
C GLU A 25 9.79 8.28 16.52
N LYS A 26 9.89 7.32 17.42
CA LYS A 26 10.90 6.27 17.36
C LYS A 26 10.41 5.15 16.45
N VAL A 27 11.20 4.81 15.43
CA VAL A 27 10.80 3.85 14.40
C VAL A 27 11.86 2.79 14.18
N THR A 28 11.45 1.53 14.23
CA THR A 28 12.24 0.39 13.78
C THR A 28 11.60 -0.19 12.53
N ALA A 29 12.31 -0.18 11.41
CA ALA A 29 11.91 -0.85 10.19
C ALA A 29 12.34 -2.32 10.23
N LEU A 30 11.44 -3.25 9.87
CA LEU A 30 11.74 -4.66 9.70
C LEU A 30 11.36 -5.06 8.27
N ASP A 31 12.28 -5.68 7.54
CA ASP A 31 12.10 -6.05 6.13
C ASP A 31 13.06 -7.19 5.77
N ASP A 32 12.66 -8.10 4.90
CA ASP A 32 13.53 -9.19 4.43
C ASP A 32 14.30 -8.83 3.14
N LEU A 33 14.07 -7.62 2.63
CA LEU A 33 14.64 -7.09 1.40
C LEU A 33 14.32 -7.92 0.13
N SER A 34 13.27 -8.75 0.18
CA SER A 34 12.82 -9.52 -0.99
C SER A 34 12.38 -8.64 -2.15
N THR A 35 11.78 -7.48 -1.84
CA THR A 35 11.39 -6.44 -2.79
C THR A 35 11.76 -5.04 -2.31
N GLY A 36 11.87 -4.85 -1.01
CA GLY A 36 12.35 -3.64 -0.37
C GLY A 36 13.84 -3.41 -0.61
N LEU A 37 14.28 -2.15 -0.52
CA LEU A 37 15.68 -1.77 -0.65
C LEU A 37 16.13 -1.04 0.60
N ALA A 38 17.26 -1.46 1.21
CA ALA A 38 17.80 -0.80 2.39
C ALA A 38 18.09 0.69 2.15
N GLU A 39 18.45 1.07 0.92
CA GLU A 39 18.69 2.46 0.50
C GLU A 39 17.42 3.34 0.54
N ASN A 40 16.22 2.75 0.57
CA ASN A 40 14.98 3.48 0.73
C ASN A 40 14.82 4.05 2.15
N LEU A 41 15.52 3.48 3.13
CA LEU A 41 15.46 3.94 4.50
C LEU A 41 16.36 5.16 4.74
N PRO A 42 15.93 6.14 5.53
CA PRO A 42 16.82 7.20 5.97
C PRO A 42 17.82 6.64 7.00
N PRO A 43 19.06 7.20 7.07
CA PRO A 43 20.11 6.68 7.94
C PRO A 43 19.79 6.73 9.45
N GLU A 44 18.79 7.53 9.84
CA GLU A 44 18.32 7.65 11.23
C GLU A 44 17.35 6.51 11.62
N ALA A 45 16.84 5.73 10.67
CA ALA A 45 15.94 4.63 10.96
C ALA A 45 16.70 3.44 11.56
N GLU A 46 16.21 2.91 12.66
CA GLU A 46 16.65 1.58 13.12
C GLU A 46 16.14 0.54 12.11
N PHE A 47 17.03 -0.37 11.67
CA PHE A 47 16.68 -1.40 10.68
C PHE A 47 17.03 -2.80 11.17
N ILE A 48 16.09 -3.73 10.97
CA ILE A 48 16.24 -5.15 11.24
C ILE A 48 15.92 -5.91 9.95
N GLU A 49 16.93 -6.56 9.36
CA GLU A 49 16.74 -7.47 8.24
C GLU A 49 16.21 -8.81 8.75
N MET A 50 14.94 -9.09 8.45
CA MET A 50 14.26 -10.29 8.93
C MET A 50 12.97 -10.56 8.14
N ASP A 51 12.72 -11.83 7.81
CA ASP A 51 11.42 -12.30 7.31
C ASP A 51 10.40 -12.36 8.47
N ILE A 52 9.17 -11.92 8.23
CA ILE A 52 8.06 -12.02 9.20
C ILE A 52 7.71 -13.48 9.54
N LEU A 53 8.15 -14.43 8.72
CA LEU A 53 8.04 -15.88 8.97
C LEU A 53 9.15 -16.42 9.88
N ASP A 54 10.18 -15.64 10.22
CA ASP A 54 11.27 -16.07 11.10
C ASP A 54 10.76 -16.34 12.54
N GLU A 55 11.25 -17.42 13.15
CA GLU A 55 10.91 -17.80 14.53
C GLU A 55 11.41 -16.79 15.57
N GLY A 56 12.42 -16.00 15.23
CA GLY A 56 12.98 -14.93 16.05
C GLY A 56 12.09 -13.71 16.18
N LEU A 57 11.10 -13.51 15.27
CA LEU A 57 10.24 -12.32 15.26
C LEU A 57 9.63 -12.01 16.63
N LYS A 58 9.14 -13.03 17.33
CA LYS A 58 8.56 -12.87 18.68
C LYS A 58 9.54 -12.31 19.71
N LYS A 59 10.83 -12.68 19.59
CA LYS A 59 11.88 -12.14 20.49
C LYS A 59 12.20 -10.69 20.16
N VAL A 60 12.25 -10.36 18.85
CA VAL A 60 12.49 -8.99 18.38
C VAL A 60 11.37 -8.06 18.85
N VAL A 61 10.11 -8.44 18.65
CA VAL A 61 8.96 -7.63 19.08
C VAL A 61 8.93 -7.44 20.61
N ALA A 62 9.23 -8.50 21.37
CA ALA A 62 9.29 -8.42 22.84
C ALA A 62 10.44 -7.53 23.33
N ALA A 63 11.61 -7.60 22.70
CA ALA A 63 12.77 -6.79 23.08
C ALA A 63 12.60 -5.30 22.71
N GLY A 64 11.89 -5.02 21.63
CA GLY A 64 11.67 -3.67 21.12
C GLY A 64 10.73 -2.82 21.97
N ALA A 65 9.87 -3.42 22.80
CA ALA A 65 8.87 -2.73 23.62
C ALA A 65 8.05 -1.69 22.80
N PHE A 66 7.51 -2.13 21.67
CA PHE A 66 6.77 -1.28 20.75
C PHE A 66 5.36 -0.94 21.27
N ASP A 67 4.97 0.33 21.12
CA ASP A 67 3.61 0.80 21.40
C ASP A 67 2.61 0.31 20.36
N ALA A 68 3.06 0.27 19.09
CA ALA A 68 2.25 -0.16 17.95
C ALA A 68 3.09 -0.86 16.87
N ILE A 69 2.43 -1.68 16.06
CA ILE A 69 3.00 -2.29 14.86
C ILE A 69 2.20 -1.79 13.66
N VAL A 70 2.91 -1.27 12.64
CA VAL A 70 2.34 -1.04 11.31
C VAL A 70 2.80 -2.18 10.41
N HIS A 71 1.84 -3.01 9.98
CA HIS A 71 2.12 -4.21 9.21
C HIS A 71 1.88 -3.98 7.73
N LEU A 72 2.97 -3.73 6.97
CA LEU A 72 2.98 -3.51 5.53
C LEU A 72 3.64 -4.66 4.75
N ALA A 73 4.45 -5.50 5.42
CA ALA A 73 5.11 -6.65 4.79
C ALA A 73 4.06 -7.59 4.18
N ALA A 74 4.17 -7.84 2.89
CA ALA A 74 3.24 -8.71 2.15
C ALA A 74 3.78 -9.05 0.75
N GLN A 75 3.32 -10.16 0.20
CA GLN A 75 3.26 -10.37 -1.24
C GLN A 75 2.09 -9.53 -1.77
N THR A 76 2.32 -8.64 -2.76
CA THR A 76 1.34 -7.62 -3.20
C THR A 76 0.82 -7.82 -4.63
N MET A 77 1.39 -8.77 -5.37
CA MET A 77 1.11 -8.98 -6.77
C MET A 77 -0.05 -9.96 -6.98
N VAL A 78 -1.11 -9.49 -7.61
CA VAL A 78 -2.29 -10.33 -7.92
C VAL A 78 -1.91 -11.51 -8.81
N ASP A 79 -1.12 -11.29 -9.86
CA ASP A 79 -0.71 -12.35 -10.80
C ASP A 79 0.21 -13.41 -10.15
N VAL A 80 1.05 -13.02 -9.19
CA VAL A 80 1.84 -13.96 -8.38
C VAL A 80 0.92 -14.79 -7.49
N SER A 81 -0.07 -14.17 -6.85
CA SER A 81 -1.02 -14.88 -6.01
C SER A 81 -1.82 -15.95 -6.77
N ILE A 82 -2.11 -15.70 -8.05
CA ILE A 82 -2.80 -16.67 -8.92
C ILE A 82 -1.86 -17.81 -9.35
N LYS A 83 -0.58 -17.49 -9.63
CA LYS A 83 0.41 -18.48 -10.05
C LYS A 83 0.91 -19.37 -8.90
N ASP A 84 1.06 -18.78 -7.72
CA ASP A 84 1.53 -19.45 -6.49
C ASP A 84 0.69 -19.05 -5.27
N PRO A 85 -0.52 -19.61 -5.13
CA PRO A 85 -1.39 -19.33 -3.99
C PRO A 85 -0.80 -19.77 -2.65
N LEU A 86 0.11 -20.76 -2.67
CA LEU A 86 0.76 -21.24 -1.44
C LEU A 86 1.73 -20.17 -0.91
N PHE A 87 2.54 -19.60 -1.77
CA PHE A 87 3.44 -18.50 -1.40
C PHE A 87 2.66 -17.29 -0.87
N ASP A 88 1.56 -16.90 -1.56
CA ASP A 88 0.68 -15.83 -1.10
C ASP A 88 0.12 -16.11 0.30
N ALA A 89 -0.42 -17.32 0.54
CA ALA A 89 -0.98 -17.68 1.84
C ALA A 89 0.09 -17.75 2.94
N GLN A 90 1.28 -18.26 2.64
CA GLN A 90 2.39 -18.32 3.59
C GLN A 90 2.83 -16.90 4.01
N THR A 91 3.05 -16.02 3.07
CA THR A 91 3.50 -14.65 3.35
C THR A 91 2.38 -13.82 3.98
N ASN A 92 1.22 -13.74 3.32
CA ASN A 92 0.18 -12.80 3.69
C ASN A 92 -0.64 -13.26 4.89
N LEU A 93 -1.00 -14.55 4.97
CA LEU A 93 -1.83 -15.03 6.06
C LEU A 93 -0.98 -15.56 7.23
N LEU A 94 -0.10 -16.54 7.00
CA LEU A 94 0.70 -17.12 8.09
C LEU A 94 1.72 -16.10 8.64
N GLY A 95 2.37 -15.32 7.78
CA GLY A 95 3.28 -14.24 8.20
C GLY A 95 2.57 -13.24 9.08
N THR A 96 1.36 -12.78 8.69
CA THR A 96 0.57 -11.87 9.51
C THR A 96 0.16 -12.50 10.84
N VAL A 97 -0.26 -13.78 10.87
CA VAL A 97 -0.58 -14.46 12.14
C VAL A 97 0.64 -14.50 13.06
N ARG A 98 1.86 -14.70 12.54
CA ARG A 98 3.10 -14.59 13.35
C ARG A 98 3.31 -13.19 13.92
N VAL A 99 3.07 -12.15 13.13
CA VAL A 99 3.13 -10.75 13.61
C VAL A 99 2.10 -10.50 14.72
N LEU A 100 0.86 -10.96 14.55
CA LEU A 100 -0.20 -10.82 15.57
C LEU A 100 0.11 -11.58 16.85
N GLU A 101 0.67 -12.81 16.74
CA GLU A 101 1.13 -13.58 17.92
C GLU A 101 2.33 -12.93 18.63
N ALA A 102 3.23 -12.30 17.89
CA ALA A 102 4.33 -11.53 18.46
C ALA A 102 3.81 -10.27 19.18
N ALA A 103 2.88 -9.55 18.56
CA ALA A 103 2.22 -8.37 19.13
C ALA A 103 1.49 -8.72 20.42
N ARG A 104 0.67 -9.79 20.40
CA ARG A 104 -0.06 -10.28 21.56
C ARG A 104 0.87 -10.67 22.72
N ALA A 105 1.93 -11.41 22.42
CA ALA A 105 2.88 -11.89 23.43
C ALA A 105 3.69 -10.77 24.08
N ALA A 106 3.93 -9.68 23.36
CA ALA A 106 4.64 -8.48 23.84
C ALA A 106 3.70 -7.41 24.41
N ASN A 107 2.39 -7.65 24.45
CA ASN A 107 1.36 -6.67 24.88
C ASN A 107 1.41 -5.37 24.06
N VAL A 108 1.70 -5.46 22.76
CA VAL A 108 1.58 -4.31 21.87
C VAL A 108 0.12 -3.85 21.85
N LYS A 109 -0.09 -2.54 22.02
CA LYS A 109 -1.45 -2.00 22.16
C LYS A 109 -2.25 -2.08 20.88
N ARG A 110 -1.62 -1.76 19.71
CA ARG A 110 -2.33 -1.55 18.45
C ARG A 110 -1.58 -2.10 17.25
N VAL A 111 -2.31 -2.70 16.31
CA VAL A 111 -1.81 -3.09 14.99
C VAL A 111 -2.54 -2.30 13.91
N ILE A 112 -1.79 -1.63 13.05
CA ILE A 112 -2.31 -1.02 11.81
C ILE A 112 -2.01 -1.99 10.67
N PHE A 113 -3.04 -2.39 9.94
CA PHE A 113 -2.92 -3.37 8.88
C PHE A 113 -3.20 -2.77 7.50
N ALA A 114 -2.26 -2.95 6.57
CA ALA A 114 -2.43 -2.61 5.17
C ALA A 114 -3.27 -3.67 4.45
N SER A 115 -4.55 -3.34 4.26
CA SER A 115 -5.48 -4.05 3.39
C SER A 115 -5.55 -3.36 2.01
N THR A 116 -6.51 -3.73 1.18
CA THR A 116 -6.53 -3.36 -0.22
C THR A 116 -7.96 -3.19 -0.74
N ALA A 117 -8.15 -2.38 -1.80
CA ALA A 117 -9.40 -2.35 -2.58
C ALA A 117 -9.77 -3.72 -3.18
N ALA A 118 -8.77 -4.60 -3.41
CA ALA A 118 -8.99 -5.93 -3.98
C ALA A 118 -9.89 -6.85 -3.13
N VAL A 119 -10.17 -6.51 -1.87
CA VAL A 119 -11.12 -7.24 -1.03
C VAL A 119 -12.57 -7.09 -1.51
N TYR A 120 -12.89 -6.03 -2.24
CA TYR A 120 -14.25 -5.77 -2.75
C TYR A 120 -14.56 -6.54 -4.04
N GLY A 121 -13.53 -6.92 -4.81
CA GLY A 121 -13.70 -7.53 -6.12
C GLY A 121 -14.20 -6.54 -7.18
N ASP A 122 -14.98 -7.04 -8.14
CA ASP A 122 -15.56 -6.25 -9.23
C ASP A 122 -16.91 -5.67 -8.79
N VAL A 123 -16.92 -4.39 -8.44
CA VAL A 123 -18.10 -3.68 -7.95
C VAL A 123 -18.80 -2.99 -9.12
N LYS A 124 -20.12 -3.11 -9.17
CA LYS A 124 -20.93 -2.48 -10.21
C LYS A 124 -20.78 -0.96 -10.20
N GLU A 125 -20.81 -0.36 -11.38
CA GLU A 125 -20.65 1.09 -11.56
C GLU A 125 -21.66 1.92 -10.74
N ASP A 126 -22.88 1.47 -10.63
CA ASP A 126 -23.95 2.13 -9.84
C ASP A 126 -23.67 2.11 -8.32
N ASP A 127 -22.77 1.26 -7.84
CA ASP A 127 -22.38 1.14 -6.43
C ASP A 127 -21.10 1.93 -6.09
N LEU A 128 -20.51 2.64 -7.05
CA LEU A 128 -19.36 3.52 -6.83
C LEU A 128 -19.79 4.89 -6.25
N PRO A 129 -18.99 5.50 -5.39
CA PRO A 129 -17.74 5.00 -4.78
C PRO A 129 -18.00 3.94 -3.70
N VAL A 130 -17.14 2.91 -3.68
CA VAL A 130 -17.25 1.76 -2.77
C VAL A 130 -17.04 2.20 -1.32
N ARG A 131 -17.99 1.87 -0.45
CA ARG A 131 -17.91 2.14 0.99
C ARG A 131 -17.47 0.90 1.76
N GLU A 132 -16.97 1.09 2.97
CA GLU A 132 -16.46 -0.01 3.83
C GLU A 132 -17.53 -1.05 4.19
N ALA A 133 -18.81 -0.68 4.13
CA ALA A 133 -19.94 -1.57 4.37
C ALA A 133 -20.34 -2.43 3.16
N GLN A 134 -19.75 -2.17 1.98
CA GLN A 134 -20.01 -2.95 0.78
C GLN A 134 -19.57 -4.42 1.00
N PRO A 135 -20.27 -5.41 0.44
CA PRO A 135 -19.84 -6.80 0.45
C PRO A 135 -18.40 -6.95 -0.08
N THR A 136 -17.68 -7.90 0.49
CA THR A 136 -16.31 -8.21 0.10
C THR A 136 -16.29 -9.54 -0.66
N GLU A 137 -15.98 -9.47 -1.97
CA GLU A 137 -15.99 -10.62 -2.89
C GLU A 137 -14.68 -10.67 -3.70
N PRO A 138 -13.54 -10.96 -3.05
CA PRO A 138 -12.24 -10.88 -3.70
C PRO A 138 -12.12 -11.85 -4.88
N MET A 139 -11.54 -11.40 -5.99
CA MET A 139 -11.34 -12.16 -7.22
C MET A 139 -9.93 -12.74 -7.38
N SER A 140 -9.07 -12.62 -6.36
CA SER A 140 -7.70 -13.13 -6.34
C SER A 140 -7.34 -13.70 -4.98
N PHE A 141 -6.33 -14.59 -4.94
CA PHE A 141 -5.82 -15.09 -3.66
C PHE A 141 -5.20 -13.97 -2.82
N TYR A 142 -4.59 -12.96 -3.45
CA TYR A 142 -4.13 -11.75 -2.77
C TYR A 142 -5.27 -11.03 -2.04
N GLY A 143 -6.36 -10.72 -2.72
CA GLY A 143 -7.54 -10.10 -2.10
C GLY A 143 -8.14 -10.98 -1.00
N LEU A 144 -8.20 -12.29 -1.23
CA LEU A 144 -8.71 -13.28 -0.26
C LEU A 144 -7.83 -13.36 0.98
N SER A 145 -6.50 -13.43 0.84
CA SER A 145 -5.58 -13.48 1.98
C SER A 145 -5.65 -12.21 2.82
N LYS A 146 -5.74 -11.03 2.19
CA LYS A 146 -5.95 -9.75 2.90
C LYS A 146 -7.30 -9.73 3.66
N LEU A 147 -8.39 -10.16 3.03
CA LEU A 147 -9.69 -10.28 3.68
C LEU A 147 -9.68 -11.27 4.84
N ALA A 148 -9.02 -12.41 4.68
CA ALA A 148 -8.87 -13.39 5.77
C ALA A 148 -8.16 -12.77 6.98
N VAL A 149 -7.09 -11.98 6.77
CA VAL A 149 -6.41 -11.27 7.84
C VAL A 149 -7.32 -10.25 8.53
N GLU A 150 -8.20 -9.54 7.81
CA GLU A 150 -9.19 -8.65 8.44
C GLU A 150 -10.05 -9.42 9.45
N LYS A 151 -10.46 -10.66 9.12
CA LYS A 151 -11.23 -11.52 10.03
C LYS A 151 -10.39 -12.05 11.20
N TYR A 152 -9.11 -12.32 10.99
CA TYR A 152 -8.20 -12.62 12.10
C TYR A 152 -8.06 -11.46 13.08
N LEU A 153 -7.94 -10.23 12.61
CA LEU A 153 -7.89 -9.03 13.45
C LEU A 153 -9.16 -8.86 14.30
N ASP A 154 -10.35 -9.06 13.69
CA ASP A 154 -11.63 -9.10 14.42
C ASP A 154 -11.57 -10.12 15.58
N MET A 155 -11.06 -11.33 15.31
CA MET A 155 -10.96 -12.40 16.31
C MET A 155 -9.89 -12.11 17.37
N TYR A 156 -8.71 -11.56 17.00
CA TYR A 156 -7.68 -11.18 17.97
C TYR A 156 -8.16 -10.09 18.91
N HIS A 157 -8.96 -9.16 18.41
CA HIS A 157 -9.62 -8.17 19.28
C HIS A 157 -10.63 -8.83 20.22
N ALA A 158 -11.56 -9.63 19.67
CA ALA A 158 -12.63 -10.25 20.46
C ALA A 158 -12.12 -11.19 21.56
N VAL A 159 -11.02 -11.92 21.28
CA VAL A 159 -10.49 -12.94 22.20
C VAL A 159 -9.40 -12.38 23.14
N TYR A 160 -8.55 -11.48 22.62
CA TYR A 160 -7.36 -11.03 23.34
C TYR A 160 -7.34 -9.52 23.64
N GLY A 161 -8.30 -8.74 23.13
CA GLY A 161 -8.36 -7.30 23.32
C GLY A 161 -7.33 -6.50 22.52
N LEU A 162 -6.65 -7.10 21.53
CA LEU A 162 -5.71 -6.39 20.67
C LEU A 162 -6.44 -5.33 19.82
N GLU A 163 -6.08 -4.06 19.97
CA GLU A 163 -6.63 -3.00 19.11
C GLU A 163 -6.08 -3.11 17.70
N TYR A 164 -6.92 -2.80 16.71
CA TYR A 164 -6.48 -2.74 15.32
C TYR A 164 -7.14 -1.60 14.54
N VAL A 165 -6.50 -1.20 13.44
CA VAL A 165 -7.11 -0.40 12.37
C VAL A 165 -6.74 -1.03 11.04
N ILE A 166 -7.75 -1.31 10.22
CA ILE A 166 -7.59 -1.83 8.87
C ILE A 166 -7.66 -0.66 7.89
N LEU A 167 -6.66 -0.55 7.02
CA LEU A 167 -6.60 0.48 6.00
C LEU A 167 -6.68 -0.19 4.62
N ARG A 168 -7.80 -0.05 3.93
CA ARG A 168 -8.02 -0.54 2.56
C ARG A 168 -7.54 0.53 1.59
N PHE A 169 -6.37 0.32 1.00
CA PHE A 169 -5.79 1.28 0.07
C PHE A 169 -6.41 1.18 -1.32
N ALA A 170 -6.66 2.34 -1.95
CA ALA A 170 -6.87 2.46 -3.38
C ALA A 170 -5.53 2.24 -4.13
N ASN A 171 -5.40 2.70 -5.38
CA ASN A 171 -4.17 2.52 -6.15
C ASN A 171 -3.07 3.48 -5.69
N VAL A 172 -2.18 3.01 -4.83
CA VAL A 172 -1.08 3.82 -4.29
C VAL A 172 0.01 3.99 -5.34
N TYR A 173 0.54 5.23 -5.47
CA TYR A 173 1.66 5.55 -6.35
C TYR A 173 2.62 6.56 -5.70
N GLY A 174 3.85 6.63 -6.19
CA GLY A 174 4.86 7.57 -5.68
C GLY A 174 6.28 7.13 -5.94
N GLU A 175 7.23 7.88 -5.39
CA GLU A 175 8.66 7.60 -5.42
C GLU A 175 8.96 6.26 -4.74
N ARG A 176 10.01 5.59 -5.15
CA ARG A 176 10.46 4.29 -4.61
C ARG A 176 9.52 3.12 -4.89
N GLN A 177 8.43 3.33 -5.66
CA GLN A 177 7.66 2.21 -6.16
C GLN A 177 8.47 1.46 -7.22
N GLY A 178 8.72 0.16 -6.97
CA GLY A 178 9.44 -0.69 -7.93
C GLY A 178 8.70 -0.81 -9.26
N ASP A 179 9.42 -1.15 -10.31
CA ASP A 179 8.90 -1.43 -11.66
C ASP A 179 8.90 -2.93 -12.00
N GLY A 180 9.55 -3.73 -11.16
CA GLY A 180 9.69 -5.17 -11.28
C GLY A 180 8.52 -5.94 -10.69
N GLY A 181 7.33 -5.89 -11.34
CA GLY A 181 6.19 -6.66 -10.92
C GLY A 181 5.29 -6.01 -9.85
N GLU A 182 5.82 -5.29 -8.87
CA GLU A 182 5.05 -4.46 -7.92
C GLU A 182 4.65 -3.11 -8.50
N GLY A 183 5.16 -2.77 -9.69
CA GLY A 183 4.93 -1.49 -10.33
C GLY A 183 3.47 -1.30 -10.72
N GLY A 184 2.79 -0.36 -10.08
CA GLY A 184 1.53 0.17 -10.59
C GLY A 184 1.74 0.88 -11.93
N VAL A 185 0.67 1.09 -12.68
CA VAL A 185 0.72 1.72 -14.01
C VAL A 185 1.48 3.05 -14.01
N ILE A 186 1.38 3.84 -12.94
CA ILE A 186 2.07 5.15 -12.83
C ILE A 186 3.60 4.96 -12.76
N SER A 187 4.12 4.05 -11.94
CA SER A 187 5.57 3.83 -11.84
C SER A 187 6.14 3.27 -13.16
N ILE A 188 5.41 2.35 -13.81
CA ILE A 188 5.78 1.79 -15.12
C ILE A 188 5.86 2.90 -16.17
N PHE A 189 4.85 3.77 -16.25
CA PHE A 189 4.82 4.85 -17.23
C PHE A 189 5.88 5.91 -16.92
N ALA A 190 5.96 6.39 -15.67
CA ALA A 190 6.92 7.42 -15.27
C ALA A 190 8.38 6.97 -15.51
N LYS A 191 8.72 5.74 -15.19
CA LYS A 191 10.05 5.18 -15.45
C LYS A 191 10.32 5.04 -16.95
N ALA A 192 9.38 4.45 -17.72
CA ALA A 192 9.55 4.33 -19.17
C ALA A 192 9.79 5.69 -19.84
N MET A 193 9.10 6.72 -19.34
CA MET A 193 9.26 8.09 -19.85
C MET A 193 10.59 8.72 -19.43
N ALA A 194 11.04 8.53 -18.21
CA ALA A 194 12.35 9.00 -17.75
C ALA A 194 13.50 8.39 -18.57
N GLU A 195 13.35 7.11 -18.93
CA GLU A 195 14.29 6.38 -19.80
C GLU A 195 14.12 6.66 -21.30
N GLY A 196 13.16 7.49 -21.70
CA GLY A 196 12.89 7.77 -23.12
C GLY A 196 12.19 6.63 -23.88
N ARG A 197 11.68 5.63 -23.16
CA ARG A 197 10.94 4.50 -23.74
C ARG A 197 9.48 4.85 -24.04
N GLY A 198 8.86 4.12 -24.97
CA GLY A 198 7.43 4.20 -25.23
C GLY A 198 6.63 3.47 -24.14
N ILE A 199 5.35 3.84 -23.99
CA ILE A 199 4.39 3.19 -23.09
C ILE A 199 3.36 2.39 -23.88
N THR A 200 2.76 1.38 -23.22
CA THR A 200 1.69 0.57 -23.79
C THR A 200 0.48 0.60 -22.86
N ILE A 201 -0.68 0.96 -23.37
CA ILE A 201 -1.98 0.82 -22.72
C ILE A 201 -2.58 -0.50 -23.18
N TYR A 202 -3.04 -1.32 -22.24
CA TYR A 202 -3.80 -2.53 -22.55
C TYR A 202 -5.29 -2.20 -22.47
N GLY A 203 -6.07 -2.56 -23.51
CA GLY A 203 -7.45 -2.12 -23.68
C GLY A 203 -7.56 -0.76 -24.36
N ASP A 204 -8.70 -0.08 -24.19
CA ASP A 204 -9.03 1.20 -24.82
C ASP A 204 -8.48 2.44 -24.10
N GLY A 205 -8.01 2.26 -22.85
CA GLY A 205 -7.48 3.32 -22.00
C GLY A 205 -8.54 4.11 -21.24
N GLU A 206 -9.82 3.76 -21.37
CA GLU A 206 -10.92 4.37 -20.60
C GLU A 206 -11.12 3.72 -19.22
N GLN A 207 -10.44 2.61 -18.94
CA GLN A 207 -10.45 2.01 -17.61
C GLN A 207 -9.93 3.00 -16.57
N THR A 208 -10.64 3.13 -15.44
CA THR A 208 -10.34 4.12 -14.40
C THR A 208 -9.78 3.49 -13.15
N ARG A 209 -8.95 4.26 -12.44
CA ARG A 209 -8.44 3.93 -11.11
C ARG A 209 -8.49 5.15 -10.20
N ASP A 210 -8.65 4.90 -8.92
CA ASP A 210 -8.51 5.90 -7.86
C ASP A 210 -7.05 5.90 -7.39
N PHE A 211 -6.27 6.89 -7.84
CA PHE A 211 -4.86 7.00 -7.53
C PHE A 211 -4.62 7.87 -6.32
N VAL A 212 -3.92 7.34 -5.31
CA VAL A 212 -3.58 8.04 -4.07
C VAL A 212 -2.07 8.07 -3.87
N TYR A 213 -1.54 9.25 -3.54
CA TYR A 213 -0.10 9.43 -3.35
C TYR A 213 0.41 8.76 -2.07
N ALA A 214 1.58 8.11 -2.14
CA ALA A 214 2.15 7.34 -1.02
C ALA A 214 2.43 8.19 0.23
N GLY A 215 2.75 9.47 0.06
CA GLY A 215 2.88 10.40 1.18
C GLY A 215 1.57 10.63 1.91
N ASP A 216 0.44 10.74 1.19
CA ASP A 216 -0.88 10.85 1.81
C ASP A 216 -1.28 9.55 2.53
N ILE A 217 -0.90 8.40 1.98
CA ILE A 217 -1.08 7.10 2.66
C ILE A 217 -0.28 7.06 3.96
N ALA A 218 0.97 7.53 3.96
CA ALA A 218 1.78 7.59 5.17
C ALA A 218 1.12 8.46 6.26
N GLU A 219 0.56 9.63 5.88
CA GLU A 219 -0.21 10.48 6.81
C GLU A 219 -1.50 9.80 7.29
N GLY A 220 -2.17 9.02 6.44
CA GLY A 220 -3.34 8.23 6.82
C GLY A 220 -3.00 7.14 7.83
N ILE A 221 -1.84 6.49 7.70
CA ILE A 221 -1.34 5.51 8.67
C ILE A 221 -1.01 6.21 10.00
N VAL A 222 -0.39 7.40 9.97
CA VAL A 222 -0.14 8.20 11.18
C VAL A 222 -1.45 8.57 11.88
N ALA A 223 -2.47 8.99 11.14
CA ALA A 223 -3.78 9.27 11.70
C ALA A 223 -4.43 8.02 12.33
N ALA A 224 -4.25 6.85 11.73
CA ALA A 224 -4.72 5.56 12.27
C ALA A 224 -3.98 5.15 13.56
N LEU A 225 -2.70 5.51 13.71
CA LEU A 225 -1.96 5.31 14.96
C LEU A 225 -2.50 6.17 16.11
N GLN A 226 -3.06 7.34 15.81
CA GLN A 226 -3.50 8.34 16.79
C GLN A 226 -5.00 8.30 17.10
N THR A 227 -5.82 7.70 16.22
CA THR A 227 -7.29 7.69 16.39
C THR A 227 -7.73 6.95 17.64
N GLU A 228 -8.86 7.38 18.22
CA GLU A 228 -9.60 6.62 19.24
C GLU A 228 -10.66 5.68 18.62
N GLU A 229 -10.99 5.88 17.34
CA GLU A 229 -11.93 5.03 16.60
C GLU A 229 -11.23 3.80 16.02
N VAL A 230 -10.85 2.88 16.90
CA VAL A 230 -10.18 1.60 16.60
C VAL A 230 -11.15 0.47 16.25
N ASN A 231 -10.61 -0.69 15.89
CA ASN A 231 -11.35 -1.93 15.59
C ASN A 231 -12.30 -1.74 14.41
N ALA A 232 -11.79 -1.10 13.37
CA ALA A 232 -12.57 -0.72 12.20
C ALA A 232 -11.70 -0.69 10.93
N ALA A 233 -12.38 -0.80 9.77
CA ALA A 233 -11.78 -0.63 8.46
C ALA A 233 -12.06 0.78 7.91
N TYR A 234 -11.06 1.35 7.21
CA TYR A 234 -11.14 2.65 6.54
C TYR A 234 -10.57 2.55 5.14
N ASN A 235 -11.28 3.08 4.16
CA ASN A 235 -10.74 3.25 2.81
C ASN A 235 -9.85 4.49 2.76
N LEU A 236 -8.61 4.34 2.29
CA LEU A 236 -7.73 5.46 1.98
C LEU A 236 -7.66 5.64 0.46
N SER A 237 -8.27 6.71 -0.03
CA SER A 237 -8.50 6.98 -1.45
C SER A 237 -8.66 8.48 -1.71
N THR A 238 -8.57 8.88 -2.98
CA THR A 238 -8.90 10.27 -3.38
C THR A 238 -10.40 10.45 -3.63
N GLN A 239 -11.13 9.35 -3.81
CA GLN A 239 -12.53 9.35 -4.28
C GLN A 239 -12.65 10.04 -5.65
N THR A 240 -11.65 9.83 -6.51
CA THR A 240 -11.59 10.39 -7.85
C THR A 240 -11.18 9.31 -8.83
N GLU A 241 -11.94 9.17 -9.90
CA GLU A 241 -11.58 8.29 -11.01
C GLU A 241 -10.65 9.03 -11.98
N THR A 242 -9.61 8.36 -12.43
CA THR A 242 -8.72 8.83 -13.49
C THR A 242 -8.51 7.72 -14.50
N SER A 243 -8.79 8.00 -15.78
CA SER A 243 -8.57 7.05 -16.88
C SER A 243 -7.08 6.96 -17.23
N LEU A 244 -6.67 5.87 -17.88
CA LEU A 244 -5.29 5.76 -18.35
C LEU A 244 -4.97 6.79 -19.44
N ARG A 245 -5.95 7.26 -20.23
CA ARG A 245 -5.75 8.34 -21.20
C ARG A 245 -5.49 9.68 -20.52
N GLU A 246 -6.27 10.03 -19.50
CA GLU A 246 -6.03 11.23 -18.68
C GLU A 246 -4.67 11.18 -18.00
N LEU A 247 -4.29 10.01 -17.47
CA LEU A 247 -2.97 9.79 -16.87
C LEU A 247 -1.83 10.08 -17.86
N VAL A 248 -1.94 9.58 -19.10
CA VAL A 248 -0.95 9.84 -20.16
C VAL A 248 -0.90 11.31 -20.54
N SER A 249 -2.04 11.98 -20.61
CA SER A 249 -2.11 13.42 -20.90
C SER A 249 -1.36 14.22 -19.83
N LEU A 250 -1.66 13.96 -18.55
CA LEU A 250 -0.98 14.62 -17.41
C LEU A 250 0.54 14.37 -17.43
N LEU A 251 0.95 13.14 -17.69
CA LEU A 251 2.37 12.80 -17.77
C LEU A 251 3.04 13.48 -18.98
N SER A 252 2.35 13.63 -20.12
CA SER A 252 2.83 14.36 -21.30
C SER A 252 3.11 15.84 -20.96
N GLU A 253 2.19 16.48 -20.24
CA GLU A 253 2.34 17.86 -19.78
C GLU A 253 3.53 18.00 -18.82
N ILE A 254 3.69 17.07 -17.87
CA ILE A 254 4.76 17.08 -16.87
C ILE A 254 6.12 16.93 -17.53
N CYS A 255 6.28 16.01 -18.49
CA CYS A 255 7.56 15.80 -19.15
C CYS A 255 7.85 16.75 -20.32
N GLY A 256 6.88 17.63 -20.67
CA GLY A 256 7.03 18.65 -21.71
C GLY A 256 7.14 18.09 -23.14
N ARG A 257 6.68 16.86 -23.36
CA ARG A 257 6.66 16.22 -24.70
C ARG A 257 5.39 15.40 -24.88
N GLU A 258 4.89 15.38 -26.11
CA GLU A 258 3.76 14.54 -26.48
C GLU A 258 4.14 13.05 -26.37
N ILE A 259 3.27 12.27 -25.71
CA ILE A 259 3.40 10.83 -25.58
C ILE A 259 2.25 10.17 -26.30
N VAL A 260 2.59 9.40 -27.34
CA VAL A 260 1.64 8.57 -28.07
C VAL A 260 1.77 7.13 -27.60
N PRO A 261 0.81 6.63 -26.79
CA PRO A 261 0.86 5.26 -26.29
C PRO A 261 0.60 4.26 -27.42
N LYS A 262 1.22 3.08 -27.31
CA LYS A 262 0.78 1.90 -28.06
C LYS A 262 -0.41 1.28 -27.34
N TYR A 263 -1.33 0.68 -28.11
CA TYR A 263 -2.45 -0.06 -27.54
C TYR A 263 -2.25 -1.55 -27.74
N GLY A 264 -2.48 -2.33 -26.67
CA GLY A 264 -2.45 -3.78 -26.66
C GLY A 264 -3.84 -4.37 -26.36
N PRO A 265 -4.02 -5.69 -26.48
CA PRO A 265 -5.29 -6.33 -26.13
C PRO A 265 -5.61 -6.11 -24.63
N GLU A 266 -6.89 -6.14 -24.29
CA GLU A 266 -7.34 -6.10 -22.89
C GLU A 266 -6.75 -7.26 -22.11
N ARG A 267 -6.56 -7.05 -20.80
CA ARG A 267 -6.10 -8.09 -19.88
C ARG A 267 -7.29 -8.78 -19.26
N ASP A 268 -7.32 -10.11 -19.29
CA ASP A 268 -8.36 -10.90 -18.65
C ASP A 268 -8.39 -10.63 -17.13
N GLY A 269 -9.58 -10.35 -16.60
CA GLY A 269 -9.80 -10.09 -15.17
C GLY A 269 -9.40 -8.70 -14.67
N ASP A 270 -9.09 -7.77 -15.58
CA ASP A 270 -8.81 -6.39 -15.18
C ASP A 270 -10.14 -5.67 -14.81
N ILE A 271 -10.18 -5.04 -13.64
CA ILE A 271 -11.34 -4.26 -13.19
C ILE A 271 -11.44 -3.01 -14.06
N TYR A 272 -12.61 -2.74 -14.65
CA TYR A 272 -12.77 -1.60 -15.56
C TYR A 272 -12.85 -0.27 -14.83
N LYS A 273 -13.64 -0.17 -13.74
CA LYS A 273 -13.78 1.04 -12.91
C LYS A 273 -13.49 0.72 -11.44
N SER A 274 -12.72 1.59 -10.79
CA SER A 274 -12.42 1.44 -9.37
C SER A 274 -12.32 2.80 -8.70
N MET A 275 -13.19 3.03 -7.70
CA MET A 275 -13.20 4.24 -6.87
C MET A 275 -13.71 3.90 -5.47
N LEU A 276 -12.95 4.27 -4.43
CA LEU A 276 -13.35 4.07 -3.04
C LEU A 276 -13.86 5.36 -2.41
N SER A 277 -14.83 5.24 -1.50
CA SER A 277 -15.27 6.36 -0.67
C SER A 277 -14.34 6.54 0.52
N ASN A 278 -13.75 7.72 0.69
CA ASN A 278 -12.91 8.08 1.84
C ASN A 278 -13.70 8.76 2.97
N SER A 279 -15.02 8.79 2.89
CA SER A 279 -15.88 9.52 3.84
C SER A 279 -15.73 9.05 5.28
N ARG A 280 -15.46 7.76 5.51
CA ARG A 280 -15.23 7.21 6.85
C ARG A 280 -13.87 7.64 7.38
N ALA A 281 -12.81 7.60 6.57
CA ALA A 281 -11.48 8.06 6.95
C ALA A 281 -11.48 9.56 7.31
N ARG A 282 -12.19 10.38 6.56
CA ARG A 282 -12.35 11.82 6.89
C ARG A 282 -12.97 12.03 8.27
N ARG A 283 -14.00 11.27 8.64
CA ARG A 283 -14.69 11.42 9.93
C ARG A 283 -13.94 10.78 11.08
N GLY A 284 -13.49 9.52 10.91
CA GLY A 284 -12.93 8.72 12.00
C GLY A 284 -11.42 8.90 12.19
N LEU A 285 -10.68 9.24 11.13
CA LEU A 285 -9.25 9.50 11.22
C LEU A 285 -8.91 10.99 11.12
N GLY A 286 -9.84 11.85 10.74
CA GLY A 286 -9.54 13.25 10.38
C GLY A 286 -8.65 13.38 9.14
N TRP A 287 -8.55 12.31 8.32
CA TRP A 287 -7.64 12.23 7.19
C TRP A 287 -8.35 12.53 5.86
N GLN A 288 -7.66 13.23 5.00
CA GLN A 288 -7.98 13.40 3.58
C GLN A 288 -6.69 13.49 2.77
N PRO A 289 -6.70 13.09 1.47
CA PRO A 289 -5.55 13.29 0.61
C PRO A 289 -5.33 14.79 0.36
N GLU A 290 -4.07 15.23 0.40
CA GLU A 290 -3.71 16.63 0.21
C GLU A 290 -2.95 16.88 -1.09
N ILE A 291 -2.28 15.84 -1.63
CA ILE A 291 -1.45 15.94 -2.82
C ILE A 291 -2.31 15.71 -4.07
N SER A 292 -2.34 16.69 -4.97
CA SER A 292 -3.02 16.54 -6.26
C SER A 292 -2.36 15.44 -7.11
N LEU A 293 -3.12 14.79 -8.00
CA LEU A 293 -2.55 13.79 -8.92
C LEU A 293 -1.40 14.37 -9.74
N ALA A 294 -1.53 15.60 -10.25
CA ALA A 294 -0.50 16.25 -11.04
C ALA A 294 0.80 16.49 -10.23
N ASP A 295 0.71 16.91 -8.97
CA ASP A 295 1.88 17.14 -8.12
C ASP A 295 2.55 15.81 -7.73
N GLY A 296 1.77 14.78 -7.39
CA GLY A 296 2.29 13.45 -7.09
C GLY A 296 2.97 12.81 -8.31
N LEU A 297 2.37 12.94 -9.50
CA LEU A 297 2.97 12.47 -10.76
C LEU A 297 4.29 13.18 -11.07
N ARG A 298 4.36 14.51 -10.86
CA ARG A 298 5.59 15.29 -11.05
C ARG A 298 6.70 14.76 -10.14
N ARG A 299 6.44 14.61 -8.84
CA ARG A 299 7.41 14.05 -7.87
C ARG A 299 7.89 12.66 -8.27
N THR A 300 6.95 11.80 -8.67
CA THR A 300 7.25 10.43 -9.11
C THR A 300 8.13 10.42 -10.36
N TYR A 301 7.80 11.23 -11.36
CA TYR A 301 8.58 11.36 -12.59
C TYR A 301 9.99 11.92 -12.33
N GLU A 302 10.11 12.99 -11.55
CA GLU A 302 11.40 13.60 -11.18
C GLU A 302 12.30 12.61 -10.42
N TYR A 303 11.72 11.77 -9.56
CA TYR A 303 12.47 10.71 -8.87
C TYR A 303 13.10 9.72 -9.86
N PHE A 304 12.35 9.25 -10.85
CA PHE A 304 12.89 8.35 -11.87
C PHE A 304 13.91 9.04 -12.78
N CYS A 305 13.72 10.30 -13.13
CA CYS A 305 14.73 11.09 -13.86
C CYS A 305 16.03 11.22 -13.08
N GLY A 306 15.98 11.47 -11.76
CA GLY A 306 17.13 11.54 -10.89
C GLY A 306 17.91 10.22 -10.82
N LYS A 307 17.23 9.08 -10.79
CA LYS A 307 17.88 7.75 -10.86
C LYS A 307 18.55 7.49 -12.21
N CYS A 308 17.95 7.89 -13.32
CA CYS A 308 18.55 7.73 -14.66
C CYS A 308 19.79 8.60 -14.89
N MET A 309 19.93 9.73 -14.17
CA MET A 309 21.10 10.63 -14.28
C MET A 309 22.24 10.27 -13.31
N GLY A 310 21.97 9.43 -12.32
CA GLY A 310 22.94 8.99 -11.31
C GLY A 310 23.64 7.66 -11.62
N GLU A 311 23.22 6.99 -12.71
CA GLU A 311 23.93 5.84 -13.33
C GLU A 311 24.85 6.34 -14.45
#